data_ee577bb0a107ebe41909fd4988077974
#
_entry.id   ee577bb0a107ebe41909fd4988077974
#
_cell.length_a   1.000
_cell.length_b   1.000
_cell.length_c   1.000
_cell.angle_alpha   90.00
_cell.angle_beta   90.00
_cell.angle_gamma   90.00
#
_symmetry.space_group_name_H-M   'P 1'
#
loop_
_entity.id
_entity.type
_entity.pdbx_description
1 polymer ?
#
loop_
_entity_poly.entity_id
_entity_poly.type
_entity_poly.pdbx_seq_one_letter_code
_entity_poly.pdbx_strand_id
1 'polypeptide(L)'
;VGCMGYDPATVLEVTQNSAAEKAGLKKGDVITEYQGYHIDLGKDLYVYSYLNELKEGDTIRLKVKRDGKEQEISYKPDVNVRYLLGFNRSDVNSMTVESLIKGMPLEEAGLEVGDVITKINGVEVPDGNAYEKYIEEHPLSNEPVTITYERDGLEYEAEITPREYRTP
;
A
#
# COMPACT_ATOMS: atom_id res chain seq x y z
N VAL A 1 -4.60 -9.18 -10.04
CA VAL A 1 -5.47 -9.74 -11.08
C VAL A 1 -6.21 -8.60 -11.77
N GLY A 2 -6.02 -8.48 -13.08
CA GLY A 2 -6.71 -7.48 -13.90
C GLY A 2 -7.71 -8.11 -14.84
N CYS A 3 -8.85 -7.46 -15.08
CA CYS A 3 -9.84 -7.84 -16.08
C CYS A 3 -10.57 -6.60 -16.59
N MET A 4 -11.21 -6.71 -17.75
CA MET A 4 -11.94 -5.60 -18.37
C MET A 4 -13.38 -5.55 -17.87
N GLY A 5 -13.91 -4.31 -17.64
CA GLY A 5 -15.19 -4.10 -16.97
C GLY A 5 -16.43 -4.64 -17.71
N TYR A 6 -16.46 -4.56 -19.03
CA TYR A 6 -17.63 -4.95 -19.85
C TYR A 6 -17.47 -6.28 -20.59
N ASP A 7 -16.30 -6.90 -20.49
CA ASP A 7 -16.04 -8.23 -21.04
C ASP A 7 -16.14 -9.28 -19.94
N PRO A 8 -16.17 -10.58 -20.28
CA PRO A 8 -16.04 -11.63 -19.28
C PRO A 8 -14.83 -11.35 -18.38
N ALA A 9 -14.89 -11.75 -17.11
CA ALA A 9 -13.85 -11.49 -16.13
C ALA A 9 -12.58 -12.32 -16.43
N THR A 10 -11.94 -12.04 -17.55
CA THR A 10 -10.73 -12.71 -18.01
C THR A 10 -9.52 -12.13 -17.31
N VAL A 11 -8.69 -12.99 -16.74
CA VAL A 11 -7.44 -12.60 -16.08
C VAL A 11 -6.45 -12.12 -17.15
N LEU A 12 -6.08 -10.83 -17.09
CA LEU A 12 -5.14 -10.23 -18.03
C LEU A 12 -3.69 -10.44 -17.60
N GLU A 13 -3.44 -10.47 -16.29
CA GLU A 13 -2.11 -10.63 -15.73
C GLU A 13 -2.19 -11.21 -14.31
N VAL A 14 -1.21 -12.06 -13.97
CA VAL A 14 -1.02 -12.57 -12.62
C VAL A 14 0.40 -12.18 -12.19
N THR A 15 0.50 -11.48 -11.06
CA THR A 15 1.80 -11.05 -10.54
C THR A 15 2.70 -12.24 -10.22
N GLN A 16 3.93 -12.22 -10.71
CA GLN A 16 4.92 -13.29 -10.50
C GLN A 16 5.19 -13.47 -8.99
N ASN A 17 5.24 -14.73 -8.57
CA ASN A 17 5.45 -15.15 -7.18
C ASN A 17 4.36 -14.71 -6.19
N SER A 18 3.21 -14.24 -6.69
CA SER A 18 2.06 -13.90 -5.84
C SER A 18 1.35 -15.15 -5.30
N ALA A 19 0.55 -14.95 -4.26
CA ALA A 19 -0.31 -16.01 -3.73
C ALA A 19 -1.26 -16.57 -4.78
N ALA A 20 -1.79 -15.70 -5.66
CA ALA A 20 -2.67 -16.10 -6.76
C ALA A 20 -1.96 -17.03 -7.77
N GLU A 21 -0.73 -16.70 -8.16
CA GLU A 21 0.07 -17.54 -9.06
C GLU A 21 0.36 -18.90 -8.42
N LYS A 22 0.77 -18.92 -7.17
CA LYS A 22 1.05 -20.15 -6.42
C LYS A 22 -0.17 -21.04 -6.25
N ALA A 23 -1.37 -20.45 -6.21
CA ALA A 23 -2.64 -21.17 -6.13
C ALA A 23 -3.07 -21.75 -7.47
N GLY A 24 -2.40 -21.39 -8.56
CA GLY A 24 -2.67 -21.91 -9.89
C GLY A 24 -3.46 -21.00 -10.81
N LEU A 25 -3.75 -19.75 -10.43
CA LEU A 25 -4.39 -18.77 -11.31
C LEU A 25 -3.45 -18.41 -12.45
N LYS A 26 -3.97 -18.38 -13.69
CA LYS A 26 -3.17 -18.10 -14.88
C LYS A 26 -3.83 -17.04 -15.75
N LYS A 27 -3.00 -16.32 -16.51
CA LYS A 27 -3.46 -15.42 -17.55
C LYS A 27 -4.38 -16.15 -18.52
N GLY A 28 -5.51 -15.54 -18.88
CA GLY A 28 -6.51 -16.12 -19.77
C GLY A 28 -7.61 -16.90 -19.06
N ASP A 29 -7.48 -17.18 -17.78
CA ASP A 29 -8.56 -17.76 -16.99
C ASP A 29 -9.76 -16.82 -16.95
N VAL A 30 -10.97 -17.35 -17.03
CA VAL A 30 -12.20 -16.57 -16.91
C VAL A 30 -12.82 -16.81 -15.55
N ILE A 31 -12.89 -15.77 -14.74
CA ILE A 31 -13.49 -15.87 -13.40
C ILE A 31 -14.99 -15.93 -13.53
N THR A 32 -15.61 -17.00 -13.03
CA THR A 32 -17.05 -17.24 -13.10
C THR A 32 -17.74 -17.12 -11.75
N GLU A 33 -16.99 -17.17 -10.66
CA GLU A 33 -17.50 -17.00 -9.30
C GLU A 33 -16.41 -16.39 -8.40
N TYR A 34 -16.82 -15.45 -7.54
CA TYR A 34 -15.97 -14.81 -6.54
C TYR A 34 -16.67 -14.83 -5.20
N GLN A 35 -16.07 -15.49 -4.22
CA GLN A 35 -16.60 -15.60 -2.86
C GLN A 35 -18.07 -16.06 -2.81
N GLY A 36 -18.45 -16.99 -3.70
CA GLY A 36 -19.80 -17.50 -3.81
C GLY A 36 -20.74 -16.67 -4.68
N TYR A 37 -20.29 -15.52 -5.20
CA TYR A 37 -21.08 -14.67 -6.09
C TYR A 37 -20.79 -14.99 -7.56
N HIS A 38 -21.85 -15.19 -8.34
CA HIS A 38 -21.72 -15.43 -9.78
C HIS A 38 -21.19 -14.20 -10.51
N ILE A 39 -20.19 -14.39 -11.36
CA ILE A 39 -19.53 -13.33 -12.13
C ILE A 39 -19.75 -13.58 -13.62
N ASP A 40 -20.44 -12.67 -14.28
CA ASP A 40 -20.64 -12.67 -15.73
C ASP A 40 -19.64 -11.74 -16.44
N LEU A 41 -19.44 -10.54 -15.88
CA LEU A 41 -18.60 -9.50 -16.47
C LEU A 41 -17.53 -9.05 -15.46
N GLY A 42 -16.44 -8.51 -15.99
CA GLY A 42 -15.36 -7.97 -15.14
C GLY A 42 -15.82 -6.92 -14.13
N LYS A 43 -16.82 -6.09 -14.50
CA LYS A 43 -17.39 -5.11 -13.57
C LYS A 43 -18.05 -5.75 -12.35
N ASP A 44 -18.63 -6.93 -12.49
CA ASP A 44 -19.24 -7.64 -11.37
C ASP A 44 -18.19 -8.03 -10.34
N LEU A 45 -17.01 -8.44 -10.79
CA LEU A 45 -15.89 -8.73 -9.91
C LEU A 45 -15.49 -7.51 -9.09
N TYR A 46 -15.41 -6.32 -9.70
CA TYR A 46 -15.09 -5.10 -8.97
C TYR A 46 -16.16 -4.73 -7.95
N VAL A 47 -17.42 -4.86 -8.31
CA VAL A 47 -18.54 -4.58 -7.40
C VAL A 47 -18.51 -5.51 -6.19
N TYR A 48 -18.38 -6.81 -6.41
CA TYR A 48 -18.36 -7.78 -5.30
C TYR A 48 -17.08 -7.69 -4.47
N SER A 49 -15.94 -7.35 -5.07
CA SER A 49 -14.71 -7.07 -4.33
C SER A 49 -14.86 -5.87 -3.40
N TYR A 50 -15.57 -4.83 -3.85
CA TYR A 50 -15.84 -3.65 -3.03
C TYR A 50 -16.81 -3.96 -1.88
N LEU A 51 -17.88 -4.74 -2.14
CA LEU A 51 -18.88 -5.10 -1.13
C LEU A 51 -18.34 -6.10 -0.10
N ASN A 52 -17.37 -6.92 -0.48
CA ASN A 52 -16.73 -7.91 0.39
C ASN A 52 -15.30 -7.48 0.68
N GLU A 53 -15.13 -6.40 1.44
CA GLU A 53 -13.81 -5.91 1.83
C GLU A 53 -13.02 -7.01 2.52
N LEU A 54 -11.84 -7.34 1.95
CA LEU A 54 -10.95 -8.33 2.50
C LEU A 54 -10.17 -7.78 3.69
N LYS A 55 -10.02 -8.62 4.70
CA LYS A 55 -9.17 -8.35 5.86
C LYS A 55 -7.97 -9.28 5.81
N GLU A 56 -6.89 -8.92 6.51
CA GLU A 56 -5.73 -9.78 6.65
C GLU A 56 -6.14 -11.16 7.17
N GLY A 57 -5.69 -12.21 6.49
CA GLY A 57 -6.01 -13.59 6.84
C GLY A 57 -7.26 -14.15 6.16
N ASP A 58 -8.05 -13.33 5.48
CA ASP A 58 -9.20 -13.79 4.71
C ASP A 58 -8.75 -14.63 3.51
N THR A 59 -9.55 -15.62 3.14
CA THR A 59 -9.28 -16.48 1.99
C THR A 59 -10.14 -16.04 0.81
N ILE A 60 -9.50 -15.81 -0.34
CA ILE A 60 -10.20 -15.60 -1.62
C ILE A 60 -10.53 -16.95 -2.23
N ARG A 61 -11.79 -17.13 -2.65
CA ARG A 61 -12.26 -18.30 -3.36
C ARG A 61 -12.77 -17.89 -4.73
N LEU A 62 -12.21 -18.50 -5.76
CA LEU A 62 -12.58 -18.23 -7.14
C LEU A 62 -12.97 -19.52 -7.85
N LYS A 63 -13.92 -19.42 -8.77
CA LYS A 63 -14.12 -20.44 -9.80
C LYS A 63 -13.74 -19.83 -11.14
N VAL A 64 -12.95 -20.53 -11.91
CA VAL A 64 -12.45 -20.07 -13.20
C VAL A 64 -12.71 -21.11 -14.28
N LYS A 65 -12.92 -20.67 -15.52
CA LYS A 65 -12.92 -21.53 -16.70
C LYS A 65 -11.57 -21.41 -17.39
N ARG A 66 -10.99 -22.57 -17.67
CA ARG A 66 -9.74 -22.71 -18.42
C ARG A 66 -9.92 -23.86 -19.42
N ASP A 67 -9.75 -23.55 -20.71
CA ASP A 67 -9.93 -24.55 -21.79
C ASP A 67 -11.29 -25.28 -21.72
N GLY A 68 -12.35 -24.53 -21.40
CA GLY A 68 -13.71 -25.07 -21.27
C GLY A 68 -13.99 -25.85 -20.00
N LYS A 69 -13.02 -25.96 -19.10
CA LYS A 69 -13.15 -26.67 -17.82
C LYS A 69 -13.20 -25.71 -16.66
N GLU A 70 -14.12 -25.97 -15.73
CA GLU A 70 -14.22 -25.20 -14.48
C GLU A 70 -13.22 -25.72 -13.46
N GLN A 71 -12.52 -24.79 -12.80
CA GLN A 71 -11.60 -25.08 -11.70
C GLN A 71 -11.88 -24.17 -10.52
N GLU A 72 -11.72 -24.69 -9.33
CA GLU A 72 -11.82 -23.92 -8.09
C GLU A 72 -10.42 -23.57 -7.60
N ILE A 73 -10.20 -22.29 -7.29
CA ILE A 73 -8.94 -21.75 -6.81
C ILE A 73 -9.21 -21.00 -5.51
N SER A 74 -8.48 -21.31 -4.48
CA SER A 74 -8.53 -20.57 -3.22
C SER A 74 -7.14 -20.25 -2.72
N TYR A 75 -6.96 -19.04 -2.17
CA TYR A 75 -5.69 -18.58 -1.63
C TYR A 75 -5.89 -17.44 -0.64
N LYS A 76 -4.89 -17.23 0.20
CA LYS A 76 -4.83 -16.04 1.05
C LYS A 76 -4.01 -14.99 0.32
N PRO A 77 -4.57 -13.79 0.07
CA PRO A 77 -3.83 -12.73 -0.60
C PRO A 77 -2.56 -12.36 0.15
N ASP A 78 -1.54 -11.94 -0.61
CA ASP A 78 -0.33 -11.36 -0.02
C ASP A 78 -0.68 -10.08 0.70
N VAL A 79 0.03 -9.81 1.79
CA VAL A 79 -0.13 -8.59 2.58
C VAL A 79 0.95 -7.60 2.18
N ASN A 80 0.53 -6.39 1.78
CA ASN A 80 1.46 -5.29 1.57
C ASN A 80 1.74 -4.62 2.91
N VAL A 81 3.01 -4.55 3.28
CA VAL A 81 3.44 -3.90 4.52
C VAL A 81 4.14 -2.60 4.17
N ARG A 82 3.66 -1.51 4.75
CA ARG A 82 4.27 -0.18 4.63
C ARG A 82 4.56 0.37 6.01
N TYR A 83 5.60 1.19 6.09
CA TYR A 83 5.94 1.93 7.31
C TYR A 83 5.80 3.42 7.02
N LEU A 84 5.02 4.11 7.83
CA LEU A 84 4.63 5.49 7.59
C LEU A 84 5.01 6.39 8.76
N LEU A 85 5.44 7.61 8.45
CA LEU A 85 5.64 8.68 9.43
C LEU A 85 4.37 9.51 9.63
N GLY A 86 3.54 9.63 8.61
CA GLY A 86 2.22 10.26 8.71
C GLY A 86 2.20 11.76 8.47
N PHE A 87 2.82 12.25 7.39
CA PHE A 87 2.76 13.65 7.01
C PHE A 87 2.66 13.82 5.49
N ASN A 88 2.20 14.99 5.09
CA ASN A 88 2.20 15.41 3.69
C ASN A 88 3.05 16.67 3.53
N ARG A 89 3.71 16.79 2.37
CA ARG A 89 4.53 17.94 1.98
C ARG A 89 3.77 18.80 0.98
N SER A 90 4.13 20.07 0.90
CA SER A 90 3.56 20.99 -0.10
C SER A 90 3.87 20.55 -1.53
N ASP A 91 5.11 20.16 -1.79
CA ASP A 91 5.58 19.63 -3.08
C ASP A 91 6.90 18.86 -2.91
N VAL A 92 7.44 18.33 -4.02
CA VAL A 92 8.69 17.54 -4.02
C VAL A 92 9.94 18.38 -3.73
N ASN A 93 9.86 19.72 -3.82
CA ASN A 93 10.97 20.62 -3.55
C ASN A 93 10.97 21.14 -2.10
N SER A 94 10.03 20.66 -1.29
CA SER A 94 9.85 21.12 0.08
C SER A 94 9.86 19.98 1.06
N MET A 95 10.37 20.24 2.26
CA MET A 95 10.23 19.35 3.44
C MET A 95 9.39 20.04 4.52
N THR A 96 8.63 21.07 4.15
CA THR A 96 7.68 21.70 5.06
C THR A 96 6.47 20.79 5.23
N VAL A 97 6.13 20.54 6.50
CA VAL A 97 4.94 19.76 6.86
C VAL A 97 3.69 20.57 6.51
N GLU A 98 2.96 20.15 5.49
CA GLU A 98 1.72 20.79 5.06
C GLU A 98 0.53 20.27 5.87
N SER A 99 0.53 18.98 6.16
CA SER A 99 -0.48 18.36 7.01
C SER A 99 0.10 17.16 7.75
N LEU A 100 -0.52 16.84 8.88
CA LEU A 100 -0.20 15.67 9.70
C LEU A 100 -1.43 14.76 9.76
N ILE A 101 -1.18 13.46 9.65
CA ILE A 101 -2.24 12.46 9.79
C ILE A 101 -2.44 12.19 11.27
N LYS A 102 -3.67 12.42 11.76
CA LYS A 102 -3.99 12.26 13.17
C LYS A 102 -3.71 10.84 13.67
N GLY A 103 -3.08 10.75 14.83
CA GLY A 103 -2.73 9.48 15.46
C GLY A 103 -1.50 8.80 14.87
N MET A 104 -0.83 9.41 13.89
CA MET A 104 0.38 8.87 13.28
C MET A 104 1.65 9.37 14.00
N PRO A 105 2.81 8.71 13.80
CA PRO A 105 4.01 8.95 14.60
C PRO A 105 4.49 10.39 14.67
N LEU A 106 4.48 11.14 13.57
CA LEU A 106 4.97 12.52 13.58
C LEU A 106 4.08 13.44 14.41
N GLU A 107 2.77 13.30 14.30
CA GLU A 107 1.84 14.07 15.14
C GLU A 107 2.02 13.72 16.63
N GLU A 108 2.10 12.43 16.95
CA GLU A 108 2.29 11.96 18.32
C GLU A 108 3.61 12.43 18.93
N ALA A 109 4.65 12.64 18.11
CA ALA A 109 5.94 13.16 18.54
C ALA A 109 5.94 14.67 18.78
N GLY A 110 4.87 15.38 18.43
CA GLY A 110 4.72 16.81 18.67
C GLY A 110 5.09 17.71 17.50
N LEU A 111 5.31 17.17 16.30
CA LEU A 111 5.48 18.00 15.11
C LEU A 111 4.17 18.73 14.78
N GLU A 112 4.29 19.89 14.18
CA GLU A 112 3.18 20.75 13.80
C GLU A 112 3.26 21.12 12.32
N VAL A 113 2.12 21.51 11.77
CA VAL A 113 2.05 22.07 10.40
C VAL A 113 2.92 23.32 10.35
N GLY A 114 3.74 23.41 9.31
CA GLY A 114 4.69 24.51 9.12
C GLY A 114 6.11 24.17 9.58
N ASP A 115 6.31 23.09 10.33
CA ASP A 115 7.65 22.61 10.67
C ASP A 115 8.39 22.18 9.39
N VAL A 116 9.69 22.41 9.36
CA VAL A 116 10.53 22.00 8.23
C VAL A 116 11.46 20.88 8.68
N ILE A 117 11.31 19.72 8.07
CA ILE A 117 12.19 18.58 8.33
C ILE A 117 13.51 18.81 7.61
N THR A 118 14.61 18.83 8.33
CA THR A 118 15.94 19.15 7.79
C THR A 118 16.88 17.96 7.72
N LYS A 119 16.70 16.98 8.60
CA LYS A 119 17.54 15.78 8.64
C LYS A 119 16.72 14.54 9.01
N ILE A 120 17.17 13.39 8.51
CA ILE A 120 16.72 12.08 8.96
C ILE A 120 17.93 11.22 9.29
N ASN A 121 18.01 10.74 10.53
CA ASN A 121 19.17 10.00 11.07
C ASN A 121 20.50 10.72 10.84
N GLY A 122 20.50 12.06 10.98
CA GLY A 122 21.66 12.89 10.77
C GLY A 122 22.02 13.21 9.33
N VAL A 123 21.27 12.67 8.36
CA VAL A 123 21.47 12.94 6.93
C VAL A 123 20.60 14.12 6.51
N GLU A 124 21.21 15.13 5.90
CA GLU A 124 20.49 16.32 5.42
C GLU A 124 19.53 15.97 4.28
N VAL A 125 18.30 16.42 4.40
CA VAL A 125 17.24 16.29 3.38
C VAL A 125 16.71 17.68 3.04
N PRO A 126 17.44 18.46 2.22
CA PRO A 126 17.09 19.86 1.94
C PRO A 126 15.79 20.01 1.15
N ASP A 127 15.35 18.97 0.45
CA ASP A 127 14.11 18.93 -0.30
C ASP A 127 13.48 17.53 -0.31
N GLY A 128 12.29 17.40 -0.89
CA GLY A 128 11.60 16.13 -0.98
C GLY A 128 12.32 15.09 -1.84
N ASN A 129 13.08 15.52 -2.84
CA ASN A 129 13.85 14.61 -3.67
C ASN A 129 14.96 13.92 -2.87
N ALA A 130 15.68 14.68 -2.05
CA ALA A 130 16.70 14.14 -1.16
C ALA A 130 16.09 13.18 -0.11
N TYR A 131 14.93 13.52 0.42
CA TYR A 131 14.18 12.68 1.35
C TYR A 131 13.76 11.36 0.69
N GLU A 132 13.18 11.41 -0.49
CA GLU A 132 12.72 10.22 -1.21
C GLU A 132 13.90 9.30 -1.58
N LYS A 133 15.02 9.88 -1.99
CA LYS A 133 16.26 9.14 -2.26
C LYS A 133 16.77 8.43 -1.01
N TYR A 134 16.77 9.11 0.14
CA TYR A 134 17.16 8.51 1.41
C TYR A 134 16.27 7.32 1.76
N ILE A 135 14.94 7.47 1.65
CA ILE A 135 13.98 6.41 1.95
C ILE A 135 14.12 5.23 0.99
N GLU A 136 14.44 5.48 -0.28
CA GLU A 136 14.70 4.42 -1.26
C GLU A 136 15.95 3.60 -0.90
N GLU A 137 17.01 4.26 -0.46
CA GLU A 137 18.26 3.62 -0.03
C GLU A 137 18.16 2.98 1.36
N HIS A 138 17.35 3.57 2.24
CA HIS A 138 17.15 3.16 3.63
C HIS A 138 15.66 3.10 3.96
N PRO A 139 14.94 2.07 3.47
CA PRO A 139 13.49 1.97 3.68
C PRO A 139 13.10 2.04 5.16
N LEU A 140 12.01 2.75 5.43
CA LEU A 140 11.44 2.79 6.77
C LEU A 140 11.03 1.38 7.22
N SER A 141 11.23 1.11 8.50
CA SER A 141 10.89 -0.16 9.13
C SER A 141 10.29 0.11 10.52
N ASN A 142 10.18 -0.90 11.35
CA ASN A 142 9.77 -0.74 12.74
C ASN A 142 10.88 -0.22 13.66
N GLU A 143 12.03 0.15 13.09
CA GLU A 143 13.13 0.74 13.83
C GLU A 143 12.95 2.25 13.98
N PRO A 144 13.29 2.83 15.14
CA PRO A 144 13.20 4.26 15.34
C PRO A 144 14.12 5.04 14.39
N VAL A 145 13.64 6.19 13.92
CA VAL A 145 14.44 7.14 13.15
C VAL A 145 14.48 8.46 13.88
N THR A 146 15.61 9.17 13.79
CA THR A 146 15.76 10.50 14.35
C THR A 146 15.40 11.53 13.30
N ILE A 147 14.40 12.35 13.58
CA ILE A 147 13.96 13.44 12.70
C ILE A 147 14.43 14.77 13.31
N THR A 148 15.18 15.54 12.55
CA THR A 148 15.56 16.90 12.90
C THR A 148 14.68 17.87 12.12
N TYR A 149 14.08 18.83 12.80
CA TYR A 149 13.18 19.80 12.19
C TYR A 149 13.35 21.19 12.78
N GLU A 150 12.95 22.20 12.02
CA GLU A 150 13.00 23.59 12.43
C GLU A 150 11.61 24.17 12.63
N ARG A 151 11.47 24.97 13.70
CA ARG A 151 10.27 25.75 14.01
C ARG A 151 10.68 27.08 14.56
N ASP A 152 10.19 28.16 13.94
CA ASP A 152 10.51 29.54 14.38
C ASP A 152 12.02 29.83 14.46
N GLY A 153 12.80 29.26 13.53
CA GLY A 153 14.25 29.41 13.50
C GLY A 153 15.02 28.58 14.50
N LEU A 154 14.34 27.76 15.28
CA LEU A 154 14.95 26.86 16.26
C LEU A 154 14.94 25.42 15.75
N GLU A 155 16.05 24.71 16.00
CA GLU A 155 16.21 23.31 15.64
C GLU A 155 15.75 22.40 16.76
N TYR A 156 14.97 21.39 16.40
CA TYR A 156 14.48 20.35 17.31
C TYR A 156 14.79 18.98 16.74
N GLU A 157 14.86 18.01 17.61
CA GLU A 157 15.12 16.61 17.26
C GLU A 157 14.10 15.72 17.97
N ALA A 158 13.55 14.75 17.24
CA ALA A 158 12.62 13.78 17.79
C ALA A 158 12.95 12.38 17.29
N GLU A 159 12.86 11.40 18.17
CA GLU A 159 12.97 9.99 17.81
C GLU A 159 11.57 9.46 17.51
N ILE A 160 11.41 8.90 16.31
CA ILE A 160 10.10 8.51 15.79
C ILE A 160 10.17 7.06 15.29
N THR A 161 9.24 6.23 15.75
CA THR A 161 9.08 4.86 15.24
C THR A 161 7.99 4.86 14.20
N PRO A 162 8.31 4.56 12.91
CA PRO A 162 7.30 4.48 11.88
C PRO A 162 6.20 3.48 12.23
N ARG A 163 4.97 3.78 11.82
CA ARG A 163 3.84 2.87 12.04
C ARG A 163 3.72 1.89 10.90
N GLU A 164 3.56 0.62 11.25
CA GLU A 164 3.27 -0.44 10.30
C GLU A 164 1.83 -0.30 9.80
N TYR A 165 1.67 -0.34 8.47
CA TYR A 165 0.39 -0.35 7.79
C TYR A 165 0.32 -1.56 6.87
N ARG A 166 -0.65 -2.45 7.11
CA ARG A 166 -0.80 -3.71 6.38
C ARG A 166 -2.10 -3.70 5.59
N THR A 167 -2.01 -4.00 4.29
CA THR A 167 -3.18 -4.16 3.41
C THR A 167 -3.11 -5.48 2.67
N PRO A 168 -4.24 -6.22 2.57
CA PRO A 168 -4.30 -7.46 1.81
C PRO A 168 -4.20 -7.26 0.30
#